data_665281d017cdd6bd71ec24f982ab4c70
#
_entry.id   665281d017cdd6bd71ec24f982ab4c70
#
_cell.length_a   1.000
_cell.length_b   1.000
_cell.length_c   1.000
_cell.angle_alpha   90.00
_cell.angle_beta   90.00
_cell.angle_gamma   90.00
#
_symmetry.space_group_name_H-M   'P 1'
#
loop_
_entity.id
_entity.type
_entity.pdbx_description
1 polymer ?
#
loop_
_entity_poly.entity_id
_entity_poly.type
_entity_poly.pdbx_seq_one_letter_code
_entity_poly.pdbx_strand_id
1 'polypeptide(L)'
;MLFRSITFENSAGPVGQAVACFVSADRAFFKNCRFLGYQDTLYTYGKHSRQYYEDCYIEGTVDFIFGWSVAVFNRCHIHSKRDGYVTAPSTDQGKKYGYVFYDCRLTADPDVAKVYLSRPWRPYAQAVFIRCELGKHILPEGWHNWGKKEAEKTVFYAEYDSHGEGANPKARAAFSRQLKNLKGYEMETVLAGEDGWNPLKNDSVK
;
A
#
# COMPACT_ATOMS: atom_id res chain seq x y z
N MET A 1 13.17 6.12 13.34
CA MET A 1 14.40 5.63 12.67
C MET A 1 14.30 5.96 11.19
N LEU A 2 15.36 6.51 10.57
CA LEU A 2 15.39 6.84 9.13
C LEU A 2 16.34 5.87 8.41
N PHE A 3 15.84 5.27 7.33
CA PHE A 3 16.60 4.50 6.36
C PHE A 3 16.61 5.27 5.04
N ARG A 4 17.77 5.40 4.41
CA ARG A 4 17.91 6.17 3.17
C ARG A 4 18.77 5.43 2.15
N SER A 5 18.30 5.35 0.91
CA SER A 5 19.03 4.81 -0.24
C SER A 5 19.57 3.38 -0.03
N ILE A 6 18.73 2.53 0.60
CA ILE A 6 19.04 1.12 0.87
C ILE A 6 18.20 0.26 -0.07
N THR A 7 18.78 -0.81 -0.59
CA THR A 7 18.07 -1.88 -1.30
C THR A 7 17.89 -3.07 -0.37
N PHE A 8 16.65 -3.50 -0.20
CA PHE A 8 16.25 -4.75 0.45
C PHE A 8 15.78 -5.69 -0.65
N GLU A 9 16.41 -6.85 -0.78
CA GLU A 9 16.10 -7.81 -1.84
C GLU A 9 15.93 -9.21 -1.29
N ASN A 10 14.90 -9.91 -1.76
CA ASN A 10 14.82 -11.36 -1.68
C ASN A 10 14.98 -11.95 -3.08
N SER A 11 16.14 -12.52 -3.33
CA SER A 11 16.53 -13.06 -4.65
C SER A 11 16.14 -14.52 -4.86
N ALA A 12 15.32 -15.10 -3.97
CA ALA A 12 14.88 -16.51 -4.10
C ALA A 12 14.04 -16.78 -5.37
N GLY A 13 13.57 -15.72 -6.02
CA GLY A 13 12.70 -15.84 -7.19
C GLY A 13 11.25 -16.16 -6.83
N PRO A 14 10.44 -16.65 -7.80
CA PRO A 14 9.01 -16.90 -7.60
C PRO A 14 8.73 -18.26 -6.94
N VAL A 15 9.33 -18.50 -5.80
CA VAL A 15 9.26 -19.78 -5.05
C VAL A 15 8.08 -19.85 -4.06
N GLY A 16 7.23 -18.82 -3.99
CA GLY A 16 6.15 -18.65 -3.04
C GLY A 16 6.39 -17.42 -2.16
N GLN A 17 5.92 -17.45 -0.93
CA GLN A 17 6.07 -16.36 0.03
C GLN A 17 7.53 -16.18 0.43
N ALA A 18 8.09 -14.99 0.18
CA ALA A 18 9.50 -14.71 0.44
C ALA A 18 9.72 -13.22 0.73
N VAL A 19 9.78 -12.89 2.01
CA VAL A 19 9.90 -11.51 2.50
C VAL A 19 11.30 -10.95 2.20
N ALA A 20 11.36 -9.77 1.57
CA ALA A 20 12.60 -9.03 1.40
C ALA A 20 12.87 -8.10 2.59
N CYS A 21 11.82 -7.49 3.15
CA CYS A 21 11.94 -6.61 4.30
C CYS A 21 10.76 -6.79 5.26
N PHE A 22 11.07 -7.11 6.52
CA PHE A 22 10.13 -7.16 7.63
C PHE A 22 10.33 -5.95 8.53
N VAL A 23 9.29 -5.12 8.68
CA VAL A 23 9.34 -3.90 9.46
C VAL A 23 8.36 -3.97 10.63
N SER A 24 8.86 -4.05 11.86
CA SER A 24 8.04 -4.08 13.09
C SER A 24 8.19 -2.82 13.96
N ALA A 25 9.12 -1.94 13.61
CA ALA A 25 9.37 -0.73 14.38
C ALA A 25 8.25 0.31 14.22
N ASP A 26 7.89 1.00 15.30
CA ASP A 26 7.10 2.23 15.22
C ASP A 26 7.97 3.40 14.75
N ARG A 27 7.38 4.35 14.05
CA ARG A 27 8.04 5.55 13.52
C ARG A 27 9.24 5.22 12.61
N ALA A 28 9.07 4.19 11.77
CA ALA A 28 10.04 3.84 10.74
C ALA A 28 9.84 4.72 9.50
N PHE A 29 10.92 5.32 9.00
CA PHE A 29 10.91 6.16 7.81
C PHE A 29 11.91 5.61 6.78
N PHE A 30 11.43 5.32 5.58
CA PHE A 30 12.23 4.87 4.46
C PHE A 30 12.17 5.93 3.35
N LYS A 31 13.34 6.42 2.92
CA LYS A 31 13.46 7.41 1.85
C LYS A 31 14.40 6.93 0.76
N ASN A 32 13.96 7.02 -0.51
CA ASN A 32 14.71 6.55 -1.67
C ASN A 32 15.20 5.09 -1.54
N CYS A 33 14.44 4.23 -0.85
CA CYS A 33 14.78 2.83 -0.68
C CYS A 33 14.15 1.97 -1.78
N ARG A 34 14.72 0.77 -1.99
CA ARG A 34 14.19 -0.21 -2.93
C ARG A 34 13.83 -1.49 -2.17
N PHE A 35 12.66 -2.04 -2.49
CA PHE A 35 12.17 -3.32 -1.95
C PHE A 35 11.90 -4.24 -3.13
N LEU A 36 12.78 -5.23 -3.32
CA LEU A 36 12.80 -6.09 -4.49
C LEU A 36 12.46 -7.52 -4.09
N GLY A 37 11.44 -8.08 -4.73
CA GLY A 37 11.00 -9.45 -4.45
C GLY A 37 9.93 -9.93 -5.41
N TYR A 38 9.17 -10.88 -4.93
CA TYR A 38 8.05 -11.51 -5.66
C TYR A 38 6.81 -11.51 -4.77
N GLN A 39 6.32 -12.69 -4.33
CA GLN A 39 5.21 -12.76 -3.39
C GLN A 39 5.67 -12.33 -1.98
N ASP A 40 4.88 -11.48 -1.31
CA ASP A 40 5.12 -11.04 0.07
C ASP A 40 6.43 -10.24 0.28
N THR A 41 6.78 -9.33 -0.64
CA THR A 41 8.06 -8.57 -0.61
C THR A 41 8.25 -7.73 0.65
N LEU A 42 7.26 -6.88 0.99
CA LEU A 42 7.34 -5.92 2.11
C LEU A 42 6.28 -6.27 3.16
N TYR A 43 6.75 -6.75 4.31
CA TYR A 43 5.89 -7.04 5.46
C TYR A 43 5.89 -5.89 6.45
N THR A 44 4.79 -5.15 6.51
CA THR A 44 4.60 -4.03 7.44
C THR A 44 3.88 -4.54 8.69
N TYR A 45 4.66 -4.89 9.69
CA TYR A 45 4.16 -5.59 10.88
C TYR A 45 3.91 -4.63 12.05
N GLY A 46 2.91 -4.94 12.86
CA GLY A 46 2.74 -4.40 14.21
C GLY A 46 1.52 -3.50 14.40
N LYS A 47 0.74 -3.86 15.38
CA LYS A 47 -0.51 -3.18 15.76
C LYS A 47 -0.35 -1.68 16.07
N HIS A 48 0.80 -1.29 16.61
CA HIS A 48 1.13 0.09 16.99
C HIS A 48 2.20 0.71 16.09
N SER A 49 2.62 0.00 15.06
CA SER A 49 3.65 0.46 14.14
C SER A 49 3.07 1.46 13.14
N ARG A 50 3.76 2.59 13.00
CA ARG A 50 3.53 3.62 11.97
C ARG A 50 4.78 3.68 11.11
N GLN A 51 4.57 3.59 9.81
CA GLN A 51 5.65 3.50 8.84
C GLN A 51 5.42 4.50 7.71
N TYR A 52 6.48 5.17 7.28
CA TYR A 52 6.44 6.14 6.22
C TYR A 52 7.48 5.79 5.15
N TYR A 53 7.02 5.69 3.92
CA TYR A 53 7.82 5.37 2.74
C TYR A 53 7.73 6.53 1.76
N GLU A 54 8.86 7.17 1.45
CA GLU A 54 8.93 8.31 0.57
C GLU A 54 9.89 8.05 -0.59
N ASP A 55 9.43 8.32 -1.81
CA ASP A 55 10.22 8.17 -3.04
C ASP A 55 10.85 6.76 -3.17
N CYS A 56 10.17 5.74 -2.64
CA CYS A 56 10.66 4.36 -2.67
C CYS A 56 10.21 3.62 -3.93
N TYR A 57 11.01 2.64 -4.34
CA TYR A 57 10.64 1.66 -5.36
C TYR A 57 10.29 0.34 -4.70
N ILE A 58 9.12 -0.20 -5.00
CA ILE A 58 8.61 -1.44 -4.41
C ILE A 58 8.08 -2.33 -5.53
N GLU A 59 8.63 -3.55 -5.66
CA GLU A 59 8.18 -4.49 -6.67
C GLU A 59 7.79 -5.85 -6.10
N GLY A 60 6.90 -6.53 -6.80
CA GLY A 60 6.51 -7.89 -6.44
C GLY A 60 5.42 -8.48 -7.34
N THR A 61 4.78 -9.53 -6.87
CA THR A 61 3.76 -10.27 -7.63
C THR A 61 2.43 -10.34 -6.90
N VAL A 62 2.35 -11.12 -5.83
CA VAL A 62 1.13 -11.35 -5.05
C VAL A 62 1.32 -10.81 -3.65
N ASP A 63 0.40 -9.95 -3.18
CA ASP A 63 0.38 -9.42 -1.82
C ASP A 63 1.72 -8.79 -1.40
N PHE A 64 2.41 -8.14 -2.36
CA PHE A 64 3.80 -7.76 -2.15
C PHE A 64 3.99 -6.58 -1.19
N ILE A 65 2.90 -5.94 -0.75
CA ILE A 65 2.85 -5.04 0.41
C ILE A 65 1.76 -5.57 1.34
N PHE A 66 2.12 -6.13 2.48
CA PHE A 66 1.15 -6.78 3.35
C PHE A 66 1.43 -6.56 4.84
N GLY A 67 0.44 -6.80 5.69
CA GLY A 67 0.55 -6.64 7.13
C GLY A 67 -0.53 -5.73 7.74
N TRP A 68 -0.29 -5.24 8.96
CA TRP A 68 -1.31 -4.50 9.73
C TRP A 68 -0.83 -3.22 10.42
N SER A 69 0.31 -2.68 10.03
CA SER A 69 0.73 -1.36 10.49
C SER A 69 -0.11 -0.25 9.84
N VAL A 70 -0.07 0.95 10.41
CA VAL A 70 -0.42 2.16 9.66
C VAL A 70 0.78 2.50 8.78
N ALA A 71 0.63 2.37 7.47
CA ALA A 71 1.71 2.64 6.54
C ALA A 71 1.31 3.67 5.48
N VAL A 72 2.11 4.71 5.34
CA VAL A 72 1.96 5.75 4.33
C VAL A 72 3.04 5.60 3.27
N PHE A 73 2.61 5.55 2.03
CA PHE A 73 3.47 5.51 0.84
C PHE A 73 3.28 6.82 0.08
N ASN A 74 4.33 7.62 0.00
CA ASN A 74 4.29 8.94 -0.63
C ASN A 74 5.24 8.99 -1.82
N ARG A 75 4.71 9.29 -3.00
CA ARG A 75 5.45 9.36 -4.28
C ARG A 75 6.27 8.10 -4.56
N CYS A 76 5.77 6.94 -4.13
CA CYS A 76 6.44 5.67 -4.39
C CYS A 76 6.13 5.16 -5.79
N HIS A 77 7.12 4.48 -6.38
CA HIS A 77 6.94 3.70 -7.60
C HIS A 77 6.67 2.25 -7.20
N ILE A 78 5.48 1.77 -7.52
CA ILE A 78 5.00 0.43 -7.17
C ILE A 78 4.87 -0.38 -8.45
N HIS A 79 5.58 -1.51 -8.55
CA HIS A 79 5.74 -2.25 -9.79
C HIS A 79 5.30 -3.70 -9.65
N SER A 80 4.35 -4.11 -10.49
CA SER A 80 3.84 -5.48 -10.54
C SER A 80 4.58 -6.31 -11.58
N LYS A 81 5.22 -7.39 -11.17
CA LYS A 81 6.01 -8.30 -12.03
C LYS A 81 5.17 -9.44 -12.61
N ARG A 82 3.96 -9.67 -12.11
CA ARG A 82 2.98 -10.66 -12.59
C ARG A 82 1.57 -10.21 -12.25
N ASP A 83 0.60 -10.86 -12.86
CA ASP A 83 -0.80 -10.78 -12.44
C ASP A 83 -0.93 -11.14 -10.94
N GLY A 84 -1.73 -10.37 -10.20
CA GLY A 84 -1.86 -10.59 -8.76
C GLY A 84 -2.45 -9.43 -7.99
N TYR A 85 -1.85 -9.10 -6.87
CA TYR A 85 -2.39 -8.14 -5.92
C TYR A 85 -1.27 -7.25 -5.38
N VAL A 86 -1.47 -5.94 -5.42
CA VAL A 86 -0.49 -4.98 -4.87
C VAL A 86 -0.42 -5.13 -3.36
N THR A 87 -1.57 -5.11 -2.69
CA THR A 87 -1.60 -5.12 -1.22
C THR A 87 -2.50 -6.19 -0.63
N ALA A 88 -2.13 -6.66 0.56
CA ALA A 88 -2.93 -7.52 1.42
C ALA A 88 -2.93 -7.01 2.87
N PRO A 89 -3.68 -5.94 3.18
CA PRO A 89 -3.75 -5.42 4.53
C PRO A 89 -4.53 -6.35 5.46
N SER A 90 -4.13 -6.34 6.75
CA SER A 90 -4.83 -7.03 7.83
C SER A 90 -5.12 -6.09 9.00
N THR A 91 -5.49 -4.87 8.70
CA THR A 91 -5.82 -3.85 9.69
C THR A 91 -6.76 -4.38 10.77
N ASP A 92 -6.46 -4.12 12.03
CA ASP A 92 -7.28 -4.55 13.16
C ASP A 92 -8.60 -3.78 13.21
N GLN A 93 -9.63 -4.42 13.76
CA GLN A 93 -10.90 -3.77 14.05
C GLN A 93 -10.73 -2.53 14.91
N GLY A 94 -11.41 -1.44 14.55
CA GLY A 94 -11.39 -0.17 15.29
C GLY A 94 -10.17 0.71 14.98
N LYS A 95 -9.22 0.28 14.16
CA LYS A 95 -8.16 1.16 13.68
C LYS A 95 -8.71 2.19 12.70
N LYS A 96 -8.29 3.44 12.85
CA LYS A 96 -8.73 4.54 12.00
C LYS A 96 -8.10 4.47 10.60
N TYR A 97 -6.84 4.03 10.53
CA TYR A 97 -6.06 3.96 9.29
C TYR A 97 -5.37 2.61 9.14
N GLY A 98 -5.19 2.20 7.89
CA GLY A 98 -4.33 1.10 7.45
C GLY A 98 -3.28 1.63 6.46
N TYR A 99 -3.33 1.19 5.20
CA TYR A 99 -2.44 1.67 4.14
C TYR A 99 -3.00 2.89 3.45
N VAL A 100 -2.16 3.91 3.26
CA VAL A 100 -2.52 5.10 2.49
C VAL A 100 -1.40 5.43 1.51
N PHE A 101 -1.76 5.50 0.23
CA PHE A 101 -0.87 5.81 -0.88
C PHE A 101 -1.18 7.22 -1.39
N TYR A 102 -0.17 8.08 -1.42
CA TYR A 102 -0.27 9.45 -1.95
C TYR A 102 0.63 9.61 -3.16
N ASP A 103 0.08 10.11 -4.24
CA ASP A 103 0.82 10.49 -5.43
C ASP A 103 1.77 9.39 -5.94
N CYS A 104 1.40 8.12 -5.72
CA CYS A 104 2.17 6.96 -6.15
C CYS A 104 1.92 6.64 -7.60
N ARG A 105 2.92 6.04 -8.26
CA ARG A 105 2.80 5.53 -9.61
C ARG A 105 2.80 4.01 -9.61
N LEU A 106 1.76 3.40 -10.18
CA LEU A 106 1.63 1.96 -10.31
C LEU A 106 1.91 1.54 -11.75
N THR A 107 2.92 0.70 -11.94
CA THR A 107 3.33 0.16 -13.24
C THR A 107 3.42 -1.36 -13.20
N ALA A 108 3.65 -1.98 -14.34
CA ALA A 108 3.84 -3.42 -14.43
C ALA A 108 4.76 -3.80 -15.59
N ASP A 109 5.26 -5.04 -15.55
CA ASP A 109 5.92 -5.66 -16.68
C ASP A 109 4.98 -5.74 -17.91
N PRO A 110 5.51 -5.77 -19.14
CA PRO A 110 4.69 -5.67 -20.36
C PRO A 110 3.57 -6.70 -20.48
N ASP A 111 3.76 -7.90 -19.96
CA ASP A 111 2.82 -9.03 -20.05
C ASP A 111 1.80 -9.08 -18.92
N VAL A 112 1.89 -8.17 -17.96
CA VAL A 112 1.00 -8.10 -16.80
C VAL A 112 -0.26 -7.29 -17.13
N ALA A 113 -1.43 -7.87 -16.90
CA ALA A 113 -2.70 -7.27 -17.27
C ALA A 113 -3.80 -7.37 -16.22
N LYS A 114 -3.62 -8.18 -15.18
CA LYS A 114 -4.67 -8.49 -14.20
C LYS A 114 -4.18 -8.31 -12.78
N VAL A 115 -4.13 -7.05 -12.34
CA VAL A 115 -3.69 -6.71 -10.98
C VAL A 115 -4.81 -6.01 -10.23
N TYR A 116 -5.04 -6.42 -9.00
CA TYR A 116 -5.91 -5.71 -8.04
C TYR A 116 -5.08 -4.79 -7.15
N LEU A 117 -5.65 -3.65 -6.77
CA LEU A 117 -5.04 -2.72 -5.80
C LEU A 117 -4.90 -3.37 -4.42
N SER A 118 -5.91 -4.16 -4.02
CA SER A 118 -5.89 -4.82 -2.72
C SER A 118 -6.83 -6.02 -2.65
N ARG A 119 -6.49 -6.94 -1.72
CA ARG A 119 -7.42 -7.96 -1.21
C ARG A 119 -7.29 -8.08 0.33
N PRO A 120 -8.37 -8.44 1.08
CA PRO A 120 -8.36 -8.40 2.53
C PRO A 120 -7.71 -9.65 3.14
N TRP A 121 -6.51 -9.52 3.71
CA TRP A 121 -5.96 -10.63 4.49
C TRP A 121 -6.80 -10.89 5.74
N ARG A 122 -7.35 -9.83 6.37
CA ARG A 122 -8.28 -9.90 7.50
C ARG A 122 -9.54 -9.04 7.25
N PRO A 123 -10.66 -9.27 7.99
CA PRO A 123 -11.96 -8.65 7.71
C PRO A 123 -11.98 -7.12 7.70
N TYR A 124 -11.15 -6.45 8.50
CA TYR A 124 -11.14 -4.98 8.63
C TYR A 124 -10.02 -4.32 7.81
N ALA A 125 -9.53 -4.98 6.78
CA ALA A 125 -8.48 -4.49 5.91
C ALA A 125 -8.78 -3.09 5.36
N GLN A 126 -7.76 -2.21 5.38
CA GLN A 126 -7.90 -0.84 4.88
C GLN A 126 -6.77 -0.50 3.91
N ALA A 127 -7.14 0.04 2.74
CA ALA A 127 -6.22 0.60 1.76
C ALA A 127 -6.88 1.78 1.05
N VAL A 128 -6.17 2.90 0.95
CA VAL A 128 -6.65 4.12 0.32
C VAL A 128 -5.60 4.63 -0.67
N PHE A 129 -6.00 4.86 -1.92
CA PHE A 129 -5.13 5.42 -2.96
C PHE A 129 -5.60 6.84 -3.29
N ILE A 130 -4.70 7.81 -3.13
CA ILE A 130 -4.97 9.25 -3.25
C ILE A 130 -4.09 9.82 -4.35
N ARG A 131 -4.68 10.34 -5.42
CA ARG A 131 -4.02 10.95 -6.57
C ARG A 131 -2.94 10.05 -7.18
N CYS A 132 -3.18 8.73 -7.19
CA CYS A 132 -2.24 7.78 -7.75
C CYS A 132 -2.39 7.66 -9.28
N GLU A 133 -1.26 7.51 -9.97
CA GLU A 133 -1.24 7.14 -11.38
C GLU A 133 -1.36 5.61 -11.49
N LEU A 134 -2.47 5.13 -12.04
CA LEU A 134 -2.78 3.71 -12.17
C LEU A 134 -2.58 3.26 -13.61
N GLY A 135 -1.62 2.38 -13.84
CA GLY A 135 -1.34 1.81 -15.16
C GLY A 135 -2.45 0.85 -15.63
N LYS A 136 -2.50 0.59 -16.94
CA LYS A 136 -3.51 -0.23 -17.61
C LYS A 136 -3.68 -1.66 -17.08
N HIS A 137 -2.68 -2.17 -16.34
CA HIS A 137 -2.69 -3.50 -15.72
C HIS A 137 -3.66 -3.60 -14.53
N ILE A 138 -4.10 -2.46 -13.96
CA ILE A 138 -5.08 -2.47 -12.87
C ILE A 138 -6.47 -2.80 -13.44
N LEU A 139 -7.04 -3.88 -12.94
CA LEU A 139 -8.37 -4.35 -13.34
C LEU A 139 -9.45 -3.29 -13.07
N PRO A 140 -10.50 -3.23 -13.90
CA PRO A 140 -11.61 -2.27 -13.71
C PRO A 140 -12.24 -2.33 -12.33
N GLU A 141 -12.40 -3.52 -11.76
CA GLU A 141 -12.93 -3.73 -10.41
C GLU A 141 -12.02 -3.14 -9.32
N GLY A 142 -10.73 -3.09 -9.56
CA GLY A 142 -9.69 -2.54 -8.69
C GLY A 142 -9.47 -3.29 -7.38
N TRP A 143 -10.50 -3.89 -6.81
CA TRP A 143 -10.51 -4.49 -5.48
C TRP A 143 -11.06 -5.91 -5.51
N HIS A 144 -10.47 -6.81 -4.73
CA HIS A 144 -10.88 -8.20 -4.63
C HIS A 144 -11.25 -8.56 -3.19
N ASN A 145 -12.27 -9.40 -3.00
CA ASN A 145 -12.74 -9.79 -1.67
C ASN A 145 -12.05 -11.05 -1.10
N TRP A 146 -11.14 -11.67 -1.85
CA TRP A 146 -10.46 -12.93 -1.51
C TRP A 146 -11.43 -14.09 -1.25
N GLY A 147 -12.59 -14.13 -1.90
CA GLY A 147 -13.64 -15.10 -1.61
C GLY A 147 -14.30 -14.93 -0.23
N LYS A 148 -13.99 -13.83 0.49
CA LYS A 148 -14.50 -13.53 1.84
C LYS A 148 -15.64 -12.52 1.75
N LYS A 149 -16.81 -12.96 1.35
CA LYS A 149 -17.97 -12.08 1.13
C LYS A 149 -18.33 -11.22 2.37
N GLU A 150 -18.14 -11.75 3.57
CA GLU A 150 -18.40 -10.99 4.79
C GLU A 150 -17.42 -9.83 5.00
N ALA A 151 -16.19 -9.95 4.48
CA ALA A 151 -15.21 -8.87 4.55
C ALA A 151 -15.64 -7.63 3.74
N GLU A 152 -16.47 -7.78 2.71
CA GLU A 152 -17.02 -6.65 1.95
C GLU A 152 -17.77 -5.63 2.82
N LYS A 153 -18.34 -6.09 3.94
CA LYS A 153 -19.07 -5.24 4.89
C LYS A 153 -18.17 -4.45 5.83
N THR A 154 -16.91 -4.85 5.96
CA THR A 154 -16.02 -4.35 7.00
C THR A 154 -14.73 -3.72 6.49
N VAL A 155 -14.31 -4.04 5.27
CA VAL A 155 -13.14 -3.41 4.64
C VAL A 155 -13.36 -1.92 4.40
N PHE A 156 -12.27 -1.17 4.43
CA PHE A 156 -12.27 0.21 3.98
C PHE A 156 -11.30 0.36 2.80
N TYR A 157 -11.82 0.16 1.60
CA TYR A 157 -11.10 0.35 0.35
C TYR A 157 -11.61 1.60 -0.34
N ALA A 158 -10.70 2.53 -0.64
CA ALA A 158 -11.09 3.80 -1.20
C ALA A 158 -10.07 4.38 -2.17
N GLU A 159 -10.54 5.23 -3.06
CA GLU A 159 -9.74 6.06 -3.95
C GLU A 159 -10.18 7.52 -3.87
N TYR A 160 -9.24 8.42 -4.14
CA TYR A 160 -9.50 9.84 -4.34
C TYR A 160 -8.65 10.37 -5.50
N ASP A 161 -9.30 10.85 -6.54
CA ASP A 161 -8.67 11.53 -7.68
C ASP A 161 -7.49 10.77 -8.32
N SER A 162 -7.57 9.43 -8.32
CA SER A 162 -6.61 8.59 -9.03
C SER A 162 -6.85 8.70 -10.54
N HIS A 163 -5.78 8.63 -11.32
CA HIS A 163 -5.80 8.87 -12.76
C HIS A 163 -4.99 7.79 -13.52
N GLY A 164 -4.94 7.89 -14.85
CA GLY A 164 -4.28 6.92 -15.73
C GLY A 164 -5.24 5.86 -16.28
N GLU A 165 -4.73 4.99 -17.15
CA GLU A 165 -5.56 4.02 -17.90
C GLU A 165 -6.26 2.99 -17.01
N GLY A 166 -5.67 2.66 -15.85
CA GLY A 166 -6.25 1.76 -14.85
C GLY A 166 -7.23 2.44 -13.87
N ALA A 167 -7.41 3.76 -13.95
CA ALA A 167 -8.35 4.49 -13.10
C ALA A 167 -9.77 4.43 -13.68
N ASN A 168 -10.59 3.54 -13.15
CA ASN A 168 -11.97 3.38 -13.59
C ASN A 168 -12.96 3.43 -12.42
N PRO A 169 -13.26 4.61 -11.85
CA PRO A 169 -14.08 4.75 -10.66
C PRO A 169 -15.52 4.20 -10.82
N LYS A 170 -16.05 4.14 -12.06
CA LYS A 170 -17.39 3.64 -12.32
C LYS A 170 -17.48 2.11 -12.33
N ALA A 171 -16.39 1.41 -12.58
CA ALA A 171 -16.34 -0.05 -12.65
C ALA A 171 -15.75 -0.70 -11.40
N ARG A 172 -15.38 0.10 -10.40
CA ARG A 172 -14.82 -0.42 -9.13
C ARG A 172 -15.81 -1.32 -8.40
N ALA A 173 -15.28 -2.30 -7.68
CA ALA A 173 -16.06 -3.21 -6.85
C ALA A 173 -17.00 -2.43 -5.90
N ALA A 174 -18.25 -2.88 -5.80
CA ALA A 174 -19.32 -2.16 -5.10
C ALA A 174 -19.05 -1.92 -3.59
N PHE A 175 -18.17 -2.71 -2.99
CA PHE A 175 -17.75 -2.55 -1.60
C PHE A 175 -16.61 -1.54 -1.40
N SER A 176 -16.10 -0.95 -2.48
CA SER A 176 -15.11 0.14 -2.44
C SER A 176 -15.79 1.52 -2.51
N ARG A 177 -15.01 2.57 -2.30
CA ARG A 177 -15.53 3.94 -2.17
C ARG A 177 -14.69 4.91 -2.99
N GLN A 178 -15.36 5.94 -3.52
CA GLN A 178 -14.71 7.15 -4.00
C GLN A 178 -14.88 8.23 -2.92
N LEU A 179 -13.76 8.71 -2.36
CA LEU A 179 -13.79 9.77 -1.35
C LEU A 179 -14.19 11.10 -1.98
N LYS A 180 -15.00 11.88 -1.28
CA LYS A 180 -15.45 13.20 -1.75
C LYS A 180 -14.47 14.33 -1.41
N ASN A 181 -13.63 14.12 -0.42
CA ASN A 181 -12.60 15.06 0.05
C ASN A 181 -11.56 14.28 0.88
N LEU A 182 -10.50 14.95 1.28
CA LEU A 182 -9.39 14.37 2.04
C LEU A 182 -9.42 14.72 3.53
N LYS A 183 -10.54 15.24 4.06
CA LYS A 183 -10.64 15.56 5.49
C LYS A 183 -10.34 14.33 6.35
N GLY A 184 -9.31 14.43 7.18
CA GLY A 184 -8.80 13.35 8.01
C GLY A 184 -7.80 12.42 7.31
N TYR A 185 -7.50 12.68 6.04
CA TYR A 185 -6.45 12.02 5.27
C TYR A 185 -5.32 12.99 4.92
N GLU A 186 -5.12 14.03 5.68
CA GLU A 186 -3.89 14.79 5.66
C GLU A 186 -2.75 13.88 6.14
N MET A 187 -1.62 13.87 5.43
CA MET A 187 -0.54 12.90 5.68
C MET A 187 -0.03 12.96 7.13
N GLU A 188 0.09 14.17 7.66
CA GLU A 188 0.45 14.43 9.05
C GLU A 188 -0.55 13.81 10.02
N THR A 189 -1.84 13.88 9.71
CA THR A 189 -2.91 13.35 10.55
C THR A 189 -2.90 11.82 10.58
N VAL A 190 -2.64 11.18 9.44
CA VAL A 190 -2.61 9.70 9.33
C VAL A 190 -1.52 9.11 10.23
N LEU A 191 -0.37 9.76 10.30
CA LEU A 191 0.81 9.27 11.02
C LEU A 191 0.94 9.82 12.45
N ALA A 192 0.18 10.87 12.81
CA ALA A 192 0.35 11.57 14.08
C ALA A 192 0.32 10.65 15.30
N GLY A 193 -0.62 9.70 15.34
CA GLY A 193 -0.87 8.95 16.56
C GLY A 193 -1.20 9.87 17.74
N GLU A 194 -0.94 9.40 18.96
CA GLU A 194 -1.11 10.18 20.18
C GLU A 194 0.09 11.11 20.47
N ASP A 195 1.25 10.78 19.92
CA ASP A 195 2.51 11.50 20.15
C ASP A 195 2.83 12.55 19.08
N GLY A 196 1.94 12.75 18.11
CA GLY A 196 2.10 13.77 17.06
C GLY A 196 3.25 13.50 16.10
N TRP A 197 3.65 12.23 15.89
CA TRP A 197 4.76 11.92 14.98
C TRP A 197 4.49 12.42 13.57
N ASN A 198 5.41 13.25 13.08
CA ASN A 198 5.36 13.81 11.72
C ASN A 198 6.72 13.64 11.03
N PRO A 199 6.87 12.64 10.14
CA PRO A 199 8.13 12.41 9.44
C PRO A 199 8.52 13.56 8.49
N LEU A 200 7.55 14.36 8.02
CA LEU A 200 7.79 15.47 7.10
C LEU A 200 8.58 16.63 7.75
N LYS A 201 8.47 16.76 9.07
CA LYS A 201 9.23 17.79 9.83
C LYS A 201 10.70 17.42 10.02
N ASN A 202 11.06 16.15 9.88
CA ASN A 202 12.41 15.65 10.13
C ASN A 202 13.33 15.72 8.89
N ASP A 203 12.82 16.12 7.74
CA ASP A 203 13.61 16.29 6.51
C ASP A 203 14.44 17.59 6.49
N SER A 204 14.33 18.42 7.54
CA SER A 204 15.07 19.67 7.72
C SER A 204 16.45 19.47 8.40
N VAL A 205 16.82 18.27 8.76
CA VAL A 205 18.18 17.99 9.25
C VAL A 205 19.06 17.66 8.03
N LYS A 206 19.80 18.66 7.60
CA LYS A 206 20.82 18.61 6.55
C LYS A 206 21.98 17.70 6.92
#